data_c7e32da8c3f6fe9bd1b940f4c29a0845
#
_entry.id   c7e32da8c3f6fe9bd1b940f4c29a0845
#
_cell.length_a   1.000
_cell.length_b   1.000
_cell.length_c   1.000
_cell.angle_alpha   90.00
_cell.angle_beta   90.00
_cell.angle_gamma   90.00
#
_symmetry.space_group_name_H-M   'P 1'
#
loop_
_entity.id
_entity.type
_entity.pdbx_description
1 polymer ?
#
loop_
_entity_poly.entity_id
_entity_poly.type
_entity_poly.pdbx_seq_one_letter_code
_entity_poly.pdbx_strand_id
1 'polypeptide(L)'
;LLASFALVNPKKKRRLKPGDEFIIPAVCWSTSLWPLVQCGLKPKFIDVDINTYCLDENLLDKKTNAKAIMNIHILGNSSNMHKISEFVKSKNMFLIEDTCEALGSKFKSKYLGTFGDFGTFSFYYSHQITSGEGGMVVCKTKEDYELLHSMRSHGWDRGLRSSKKNSFNFINSGFNLRPLDLTAAIGLSQLKRLNNMIMSRKKNRDLIINKLRNHSNWNNQYTFFNENKNLKASWFGFPLLINKNILNKKRKFLNYLNSSGVETRPILSGNFLNQPSCKLFNFKYNKKDFLNSQEVEDRGFFIGLPTDHIDKNLLNFLTEKLMKIEKF
;
A
#
# COMPACT_ATOMS: atom_id res chain seq x y z
N LEU A 1 12.37 -3.68 -0.50
CA LEU A 1 13.68 -4.32 -0.30
C LEU A 1 14.76 -3.31 0.11
N LEU A 2 15.16 -2.36 -0.76
CA LEU A 2 16.25 -1.42 -0.48
C LEU A 2 16.05 -0.63 0.82
N ALA A 3 14.84 -0.10 1.08
CA ALA A 3 14.53 0.63 2.31
C ALA A 3 14.75 -0.23 3.56
N SER A 4 14.31 -1.50 3.53
CA SER A 4 14.47 -2.43 4.66
C SER A 4 15.93 -2.74 4.94
N PHE A 5 16.72 -3.06 3.90
CA PHE A 5 18.15 -3.31 4.05
C PHE A 5 18.94 -2.06 4.43
N ALA A 6 18.49 -0.87 4.04
CA ALA A 6 19.09 0.38 4.51
C ALA A 6 18.93 0.56 6.01
N LEU A 7 17.78 0.17 6.61
CA LEU A 7 17.54 0.28 8.06
C LEU A 7 18.49 -0.56 8.91
N VAL A 8 18.97 -1.69 8.41
CA VAL A 8 19.90 -2.59 9.13
C VAL A 8 21.35 -2.39 8.71
N ASN A 9 21.60 -1.48 7.77
CA ASN A 9 22.93 -1.32 7.18
C ASN A 9 23.98 -0.85 8.20
N PRO A 10 25.15 -1.50 8.29
CA PRO A 10 26.19 -1.17 9.26
C PRO A 10 26.78 0.25 9.08
N LYS A 11 26.63 0.87 7.91
CA LYS A 11 27.05 2.28 7.69
C LYS A 11 26.20 3.30 8.46
N LYS A 12 24.95 2.95 8.81
CA LYS A 12 24.11 3.87 9.59
C LYS A 12 24.49 3.84 11.06
N LYS A 13 24.69 5.03 11.65
CA LYS A 13 24.91 5.18 13.11
C LYS A 13 23.69 4.68 13.88
N ARG A 14 22.49 5.16 13.52
CA ARG A 14 21.22 4.65 14.02
C ARG A 14 20.69 3.63 13.02
N ARG A 15 20.61 2.36 13.46
CA ARG A 15 20.12 1.24 12.64
C ARG A 15 19.37 0.23 13.46
N LEU A 16 18.58 -0.57 12.80
CA LEU A 16 17.98 -1.77 13.37
C LEU A 16 18.98 -2.93 13.40
N LYS A 17 18.74 -3.89 14.29
CA LYS A 17 19.56 -5.10 14.43
C LYS A 17 18.68 -6.31 14.21
N PRO A 18 19.21 -7.44 13.74
CA PRO A 18 18.49 -8.71 13.75
C PRO A 18 17.90 -8.99 15.12
N GLY A 19 16.61 -9.38 15.14
CA GLY A 19 15.83 -9.57 16.35
C GLY A 19 15.01 -8.38 16.80
N ASP A 20 15.29 -7.15 16.32
CA ASP A 20 14.43 -6.00 16.59
C ASP A 20 13.04 -6.20 15.99
N GLU A 21 12.02 -5.67 16.67
CA GLU A 21 10.63 -5.77 16.24
C GLU A 21 10.23 -4.58 15.35
N PHE A 22 9.34 -4.87 14.38
CA PHE A 22 8.66 -3.84 13.60
C PHE A 22 7.14 -4.09 13.58
N ILE A 23 6.36 -3.00 13.66
CA ILE A 23 4.90 -3.03 13.55
C ILE A 23 4.52 -3.03 12.08
N ILE A 24 3.55 -3.88 11.71
CA ILE A 24 2.97 -3.96 10.37
C ILE A 24 1.48 -4.31 10.46
N PRO A 25 0.57 -3.68 9.66
CA PRO A 25 -0.82 -4.10 9.63
C PRO A 25 -0.98 -5.50 9.05
N ALA A 26 -1.97 -6.25 9.54
CA ALA A 26 -2.24 -7.60 9.07
C ALA A 26 -2.83 -7.63 7.64
N VAL A 27 -3.46 -6.54 7.17
CA VAL A 27 -3.78 -6.37 5.75
C VAL A 27 -2.57 -5.74 5.08
N CYS A 28 -1.77 -6.56 4.41
CA CYS A 28 -0.53 -6.14 3.76
C CYS A 28 -0.26 -6.91 2.47
N TRP A 29 0.65 -6.40 1.67
CA TRP A 29 1.21 -7.15 0.55
C TRP A 29 2.46 -7.92 0.99
N SER A 30 2.74 -9.02 0.33
CA SER A 30 3.87 -9.90 0.61
C SER A 30 5.20 -9.13 0.72
N THR A 31 5.48 -8.22 -0.22
CA THR A 31 6.72 -7.45 -0.25
C THR A 31 6.77 -6.26 0.70
N SER A 32 5.70 -5.96 1.41
CA SER A 32 5.75 -5.05 2.57
C SER A 32 6.33 -5.74 3.82
N LEU A 33 6.13 -7.07 3.94
CA LEU A 33 6.56 -7.87 5.08
C LEU A 33 7.95 -8.49 4.90
N TRP A 34 8.13 -9.29 3.82
CA TRP A 34 9.28 -10.19 3.71
C TRP A 34 10.64 -9.49 3.70
N PRO A 35 10.85 -8.32 3.07
CA PRO A 35 12.15 -7.66 3.12
C PRO A 35 12.62 -7.33 4.53
N LEU A 36 11.71 -6.98 5.44
CA LEU A 36 12.05 -6.71 6.84
C LEU A 36 12.38 -8.02 7.59
N VAL A 37 11.61 -9.09 7.35
CA VAL A 37 11.89 -10.43 7.89
C VAL A 37 13.22 -10.96 7.36
N GLN A 38 13.52 -10.78 6.08
CA GLN A 38 14.81 -11.16 5.47
C GLN A 38 15.99 -10.39 6.04
N CYS A 39 15.77 -9.19 6.58
CA CYS A 39 16.76 -8.45 7.36
C CYS A 39 16.95 -9.00 8.79
N GLY A 40 16.26 -10.08 9.17
CA GLY A 40 16.31 -10.67 10.51
C GLY A 40 15.41 -9.98 11.53
N LEU A 41 14.51 -9.07 11.10
CA LEU A 41 13.59 -8.38 11.98
C LEU A 41 12.35 -9.23 12.28
N LYS A 42 11.70 -8.97 13.41
CA LYS A 42 10.52 -9.72 13.88
C LYS A 42 9.24 -8.89 13.67
N PRO A 43 8.25 -9.39 12.93
CA PRO A 43 7.00 -8.68 12.75
C PRO A 43 6.14 -8.72 14.02
N LYS A 44 5.64 -7.55 14.42
CA LYS A 44 4.55 -7.39 15.37
C LYS A 44 3.33 -6.92 14.59
N PHE A 45 2.44 -7.86 14.28
CA PHE A 45 1.23 -7.54 13.53
C PHE A 45 0.26 -6.72 14.36
N ILE A 46 -0.48 -5.84 13.71
CA ILE A 46 -1.54 -5.01 14.28
C ILE A 46 -2.75 -5.06 13.37
N ASP A 47 -3.96 -4.92 13.94
CA ASP A 47 -5.18 -4.91 13.14
C ASP A 47 -5.35 -3.58 12.39
N VAL A 48 -6.29 -3.56 11.46
CA VAL A 48 -6.61 -2.40 10.64
C VAL A 48 -7.90 -1.71 11.14
N ASP A 49 -8.06 -0.43 10.86
CA ASP A 49 -9.33 0.25 10.97
C ASP A 49 -10.24 -0.20 9.82
N ILE A 50 -11.40 -0.75 10.15
CA ILE A 50 -12.38 -1.27 9.17
C ILE A 50 -12.91 -0.20 8.22
N ASN A 51 -12.83 1.07 8.57
CA ASN A 51 -13.30 2.18 7.74
C ASN A 51 -12.24 2.63 6.72
N THR A 52 -10.97 2.40 6.99
CA THR A 52 -9.86 2.84 6.14
C THR A 52 -9.04 1.69 5.56
N TYR A 53 -9.15 0.50 6.14
CA TYR A 53 -8.36 -0.73 5.91
C TYR A 53 -6.85 -0.55 6.15
N CYS A 54 -6.44 0.64 6.55
CA CYS A 54 -5.06 0.93 6.92
C CYS A 54 -4.82 0.60 8.40
N LEU A 55 -3.56 0.59 8.82
CA LEU A 55 -3.16 0.37 10.21
C LEU A 55 -4.04 1.19 11.16
N ASP A 56 -4.63 0.56 12.17
CA ASP A 56 -5.38 1.27 13.21
C ASP A 56 -4.40 1.89 14.21
N GLU A 57 -4.20 3.19 14.10
CA GLU A 57 -3.30 3.92 14.98
C GLU A 57 -3.76 3.99 16.45
N ASN A 58 -5.02 3.65 16.75
CA ASN A 58 -5.51 3.59 18.13
C ASN A 58 -5.04 2.34 18.88
N LEU A 59 -4.60 1.31 18.13
CA LEU A 59 -4.03 0.08 18.68
C LEU A 59 -2.51 0.19 18.94
N LEU A 60 -1.90 1.33 18.66
CA LEU A 60 -0.46 1.55 18.92
C LEU A 60 -0.19 1.62 20.42
N ASP A 61 0.44 0.58 20.95
CA ASP A 61 0.77 0.46 22.37
C ASP A 61 2.04 1.22 22.74
N LYS A 62 1.92 2.17 23.66
CA LYS A 62 3.06 2.93 24.22
C LYS A 62 4.09 2.08 24.93
N LYS A 63 3.75 0.85 25.32
CA LYS A 63 4.69 -0.10 25.95
C LYS A 63 5.43 -0.98 24.95
N THR A 64 5.19 -0.80 23.64
CA THR A 64 5.86 -1.59 22.60
C THR A 64 7.37 -1.41 22.61
N ASN A 65 8.09 -2.51 22.36
CA ASN A 65 9.54 -2.51 22.14
C ASN A 65 9.92 -2.43 20.66
N ALA A 66 8.94 -2.35 19.77
CA ALA A 66 9.18 -2.22 18.33
C ALA A 66 10.03 -0.98 18.02
N LYS A 67 10.90 -1.13 17.03
CA LYS A 67 11.85 -0.09 16.60
C LYS A 67 11.48 0.53 15.26
N ALA A 68 10.53 -0.04 14.54
CA ALA A 68 10.06 0.47 13.26
C ALA A 68 8.56 0.24 13.07
N ILE A 69 7.96 1.03 12.18
CA ILE A 69 6.62 0.82 11.64
C ILE A 69 6.74 0.73 10.12
N MET A 70 6.13 -0.30 9.53
CA MET A 70 5.77 -0.37 8.12
C MET A 70 4.30 0.04 8.01
N ASN A 71 4.06 1.28 7.59
CA ASN A 71 2.70 1.80 7.38
C ASN A 71 2.31 1.67 5.91
N ILE A 72 1.15 1.09 5.62
CA ILE A 72 0.70 0.78 4.27
C ILE A 72 -0.51 1.65 3.92
N HIS A 73 -0.43 2.33 2.79
CA HIS A 73 -1.46 3.22 2.27
C HIS A 73 -2.35 2.47 1.27
N ILE A 74 -3.35 1.74 1.78
CA ILE A 74 -4.16 0.81 1.00
C ILE A 74 -5.10 1.54 0.04
N LEU A 75 -5.04 1.19 -1.24
CA LEU A 75 -5.88 1.68 -2.34
C LEU A 75 -5.96 3.22 -2.44
N GLY A 76 -4.92 3.92 -1.96
CA GLY A 76 -4.87 5.38 -1.97
C GLY A 76 -5.30 6.03 -0.66
N ASN A 77 -5.82 5.26 0.31
CA ASN A 77 -6.19 5.75 1.65
C ASN A 77 -5.00 5.76 2.62
N SER A 78 -5.21 6.17 3.85
CA SER A 78 -4.16 6.27 4.87
C SER A 78 -4.72 6.19 6.28
N SER A 79 -3.92 5.69 7.21
CA SER A 79 -4.06 5.94 8.65
C SER A 79 -3.95 7.44 8.96
N ASN A 80 -4.23 7.83 10.19
CA ASN A 80 -3.96 9.20 10.64
C ASN A 80 -2.45 9.43 10.77
N MET A 81 -1.85 10.01 9.72
CA MET A 81 -0.40 10.23 9.65
C MET A 81 0.14 11.20 10.72
N HIS A 82 -0.71 12.03 11.30
CA HIS A 82 -0.30 12.87 12.42
C HIS A 82 -0.04 12.01 13.67
N LYS A 83 -1.01 11.15 14.05
CA LYS A 83 -0.85 10.22 15.17
C LYS A 83 0.32 9.26 14.97
N ILE A 84 0.45 8.68 13.75
CA ILE A 84 1.59 7.80 13.43
C ILE A 84 2.93 8.54 13.60
N SER A 85 3.04 9.75 13.06
CA SER A 85 4.28 10.55 13.14
C SER A 85 4.65 10.94 14.57
N GLU A 86 3.66 11.33 15.38
CA GLU A 86 3.86 11.63 16.81
C GLU A 86 4.31 10.39 17.58
N PHE A 87 3.66 9.24 17.35
CA PHE A 87 4.03 7.99 17.98
C PHE A 87 5.46 7.58 17.64
N VAL A 88 5.81 7.59 16.36
CA VAL A 88 7.14 7.26 15.85
C VAL A 88 8.20 8.18 16.47
N LYS A 89 7.93 9.50 16.53
CA LYS A 89 8.83 10.48 17.15
C LYS A 89 8.99 10.23 18.65
N SER A 90 7.88 10.00 19.38
CA SER A 90 7.91 9.80 20.85
C SER A 90 8.68 8.55 21.26
N LYS A 91 8.73 7.55 20.39
CA LYS A 91 9.40 6.26 20.60
C LYS A 91 10.76 6.15 19.91
N ASN A 92 11.19 7.20 19.22
CA ASN A 92 12.40 7.20 18.41
C ASN A 92 12.45 5.99 17.45
N MET A 93 11.32 5.68 16.79
CA MET A 93 11.20 4.57 15.85
C MET A 93 11.59 5.01 14.44
N PHE A 94 11.79 4.04 13.55
CA PHE A 94 11.82 4.26 12.11
C PHE A 94 10.41 4.13 11.53
N LEU A 95 10.13 4.88 10.48
CA LEU A 95 8.90 4.77 9.71
C LEU A 95 9.22 4.52 8.25
N ILE A 96 8.70 3.41 7.72
CA ILE A 96 8.62 3.15 6.28
C ILE A 96 7.16 3.30 5.87
N GLU A 97 6.93 4.05 4.80
CA GLU A 97 5.61 4.16 4.17
C GLU A 97 5.60 3.33 2.90
N ASP A 98 4.73 2.32 2.84
CA ASP A 98 4.41 1.65 1.58
C ASP A 98 3.31 2.46 0.88
N THR A 99 3.71 3.20 -0.14
CA THR A 99 2.85 4.11 -0.89
C THR A 99 2.60 3.59 -2.31
N CYS A 100 2.83 2.28 -2.51
CA CYS A 100 2.70 1.66 -3.84
C CYS A 100 1.32 1.84 -4.45
N GLU A 101 0.25 1.83 -3.64
CA GLU A 101 -1.13 2.06 -4.09
C GLU A 101 -1.63 3.50 -3.86
N ALA A 102 -0.75 4.45 -3.47
CA ALA A 102 -1.18 5.78 -3.04
C ALA A 102 -0.35 6.94 -3.65
N LEU A 103 0.27 6.71 -4.80
CA LEU A 103 1.00 7.77 -5.49
C LEU A 103 0.10 8.98 -5.76
N GLY A 104 0.51 10.14 -5.26
CA GLY A 104 -0.24 11.39 -5.39
C GLY A 104 -1.22 11.67 -4.25
N SER A 105 -1.50 10.74 -3.36
CA SER A 105 -2.28 10.98 -2.15
C SER A 105 -1.57 11.95 -1.20
N LYS A 106 -2.36 12.82 -0.55
CA LYS A 106 -1.85 13.80 0.42
C LYS A 106 -2.64 13.75 1.72
N PHE A 107 -1.94 13.65 2.84
CA PHE A 107 -2.53 13.85 4.15
C PHE A 107 -2.28 15.32 4.59
N LYS A 108 -3.36 16.07 4.81
CA LYS A 108 -3.35 17.53 4.84
C LYS A 108 -2.74 18.05 3.52
N SER A 109 -1.62 18.72 3.55
CA SER A 109 -0.95 19.23 2.32
C SER A 109 0.30 18.44 1.93
N LYS A 110 0.67 17.42 2.72
CA LYS A 110 1.92 16.67 2.55
C LYS A 110 1.67 15.34 1.84
N TYR A 111 2.48 15.02 0.84
CA TYR A 111 2.39 13.76 0.12
C TYR A 111 2.66 12.57 1.04
N LEU A 112 1.84 11.52 0.90
CA LEU A 112 2.14 10.21 1.49
C LEU A 112 3.45 9.68 0.90
N GLY A 113 4.17 8.88 1.69
CA GLY A 113 5.52 8.43 1.35
C GLY A 113 6.63 9.42 1.71
N THR A 114 6.27 10.59 2.32
CA THR A 114 7.26 11.60 2.73
C THR A 114 7.25 11.90 4.24
N PHE A 115 6.40 11.23 5.01
CA PHE A 115 6.34 11.38 6.48
C PHE A 115 7.43 10.58 7.17
N GLY A 116 7.70 9.37 6.69
CA GLY A 116 8.65 8.42 7.24
C GLY A 116 10.11 8.69 6.90
N ASP A 117 10.99 7.81 7.36
CA ASP A 117 12.40 7.80 6.96
C ASP A 117 12.54 7.39 5.50
N PHE A 118 11.69 6.44 5.07
CA PHE A 118 11.60 5.97 3.69
C PHE A 118 10.13 5.91 3.24
N GLY A 119 9.89 6.28 1.98
CA GLY A 119 8.64 6.01 1.27
C GLY A 119 8.89 5.21 0.02
N THR A 120 8.09 4.18 -0.23
CA THR A 120 8.24 3.31 -1.38
C THR A 120 7.08 3.48 -2.34
N PHE A 121 7.37 3.49 -3.63
CA PHE A 121 6.40 3.66 -4.71
C PHE A 121 6.59 2.57 -5.75
N SER A 122 5.49 2.14 -6.36
CA SER A 122 5.50 1.16 -7.44
C SER A 122 5.04 1.81 -8.75
N PHE A 123 5.68 1.40 -9.83
CA PHE A 123 5.30 1.75 -11.19
C PHE A 123 4.98 0.48 -12.00
N TYR A 124 4.52 -0.55 -11.31
CA TYR A 124 3.99 -1.76 -11.92
C TYR A 124 2.80 -1.44 -12.81
N TYR A 125 2.51 -2.28 -13.82
CA TYR A 125 1.58 -1.94 -14.90
C TYR A 125 0.17 -1.51 -14.43
N SER A 126 -0.31 -2.01 -13.29
CA SER A 126 -1.67 -1.74 -12.78
C SER A 126 -1.75 -0.58 -11.78
N HIS A 127 -0.63 0.12 -11.50
CA HIS A 127 -0.61 1.20 -10.50
C HIS A 127 -1.09 2.55 -11.08
N GLN A 128 -1.09 3.61 -10.26
CA GLN A 128 -1.59 4.93 -10.65
C GLN A 128 -0.94 5.45 -11.94
N ILE A 129 0.36 5.23 -12.08
CA ILE A 129 1.12 5.35 -13.33
C ILE A 129 1.96 4.09 -13.50
N THR A 130 2.33 3.80 -14.73
CA THR A 130 3.11 2.60 -15.03
C THR A 130 4.39 2.92 -15.79
N SER A 131 5.43 2.12 -15.54
CA SER A 131 6.61 2.01 -16.40
C SER A 131 6.80 0.57 -16.92
N GLY A 132 5.72 -0.24 -16.89
CA GLY A 132 5.74 -1.69 -17.08
C GLY A 132 6.13 -2.37 -15.78
N GLU A 133 7.39 -2.33 -15.44
CA GLU A 133 7.98 -2.62 -14.14
C GLU A 133 8.80 -1.42 -13.66
N GLY A 134 8.84 -1.19 -12.36
CA GLY A 134 9.62 -0.12 -11.77
C GLY A 134 9.16 0.26 -10.37
N GLY A 135 9.97 1.07 -9.72
CA GLY A 135 9.68 1.60 -8.40
C GLY A 135 10.63 2.72 -8.00
N MET A 136 10.27 3.41 -6.94
CA MET A 136 11.07 4.49 -6.37
C MET A 136 11.10 4.38 -4.85
N VAL A 137 12.22 4.74 -4.27
CA VAL A 137 12.35 4.97 -2.83
C VAL A 137 12.70 6.43 -2.62
N VAL A 138 11.91 7.14 -1.82
CA VAL A 138 12.26 8.47 -1.31
C VAL A 138 12.79 8.35 0.11
N CYS A 139 13.69 9.23 0.49
CA CYS A 139 14.31 9.25 1.82
C CYS A 139 14.54 10.70 2.28
N LYS A 140 14.70 10.88 3.59
CA LYS A 140 14.83 12.22 4.18
C LYS A 140 16.23 12.81 4.10
N THR A 141 17.26 11.98 4.13
CA THR A 141 18.64 12.45 4.31
C THR A 141 19.49 12.13 3.08
N LYS A 142 20.51 12.97 2.87
CA LYS A 142 21.51 12.72 1.82
C LYS A 142 22.30 11.43 2.09
N GLU A 143 22.58 11.12 3.36
CA GLU A 143 23.25 9.89 3.76
C GLU A 143 22.43 8.65 3.33
N ASP A 144 21.11 8.66 3.57
CA ASP A 144 20.22 7.57 3.13
C ASP A 144 20.15 7.48 1.61
N TYR A 145 20.13 8.61 0.90
CA TYR A 145 20.16 8.63 -0.55
C TYR A 145 21.44 7.98 -1.12
N GLU A 146 22.61 8.37 -0.61
CA GLU A 146 23.89 7.81 -1.04
C GLU A 146 24.00 6.32 -0.71
N LEU A 147 23.46 5.92 0.45
CA LEU A 147 23.37 4.52 0.85
C LEU A 147 22.51 3.72 -0.13
N LEU A 148 21.27 4.15 -0.37
CA LEU A 148 20.35 3.50 -1.30
C LEU A 148 20.92 3.47 -2.73
N HIS A 149 21.56 4.55 -3.17
CA HIS A 149 22.15 4.65 -4.49
C HIS A 149 23.27 3.60 -4.69
N SER A 150 24.14 3.44 -3.70
CA SER A 150 25.20 2.42 -3.76
C SER A 150 24.60 1.01 -3.68
N MET A 151 23.66 0.76 -2.77
CA MET A 151 23.01 -0.54 -2.59
C MET A 151 22.23 -1.00 -3.82
N ARG A 152 21.58 -0.08 -4.53
CA ARG A 152 20.89 -0.38 -5.79
C ARG A 152 21.80 -0.97 -6.86
N SER A 153 23.10 -0.63 -6.82
CA SER A 153 24.11 -0.94 -7.82
C SER A 153 25.32 -1.63 -7.19
N HIS A 154 25.13 -2.84 -6.68
CA HIS A 154 26.17 -3.72 -6.14
C HIS A 154 26.95 -3.21 -4.91
N GLY A 155 26.54 -2.10 -4.29
CA GLY A 155 27.32 -1.41 -3.26
C GLY A 155 28.43 -0.51 -3.81
N TRP A 156 28.42 -0.24 -5.12
CA TRP A 156 29.41 0.57 -5.81
C TRP A 156 29.17 2.08 -5.58
N ASP A 157 30.24 2.87 -5.44
CA ASP A 157 30.17 4.32 -5.26
C ASP A 157 29.99 5.11 -6.57
N ARG A 158 29.90 4.44 -7.72
CA ARG A 158 29.72 5.08 -9.03
C ARG A 158 28.54 6.05 -9.03
N GLY A 159 28.81 7.28 -9.48
CA GLY A 159 27.80 8.36 -9.52
C GLY A 159 27.63 9.10 -8.20
N LEU A 160 28.30 8.73 -7.12
CA LEU A 160 28.41 9.53 -5.90
C LEU A 160 29.50 10.59 -6.05
N ARG A 161 29.39 11.71 -5.34
CA ARG A 161 30.40 12.79 -5.38
C ARG A 161 31.78 12.34 -4.90
N SER A 162 31.82 11.33 -4.04
CA SER A 162 33.04 10.74 -3.49
C SER A 162 33.70 9.69 -4.40
N SER A 163 33.05 9.36 -5.52
CA SER A 163 33.53 8.33 -6.43
C SER A 163 34.86 8.72 -7.07
N LYS A 164 35.83 7.81 -6.97
CA LYS A 164 37.11 7.94 -7.72
C LYS A 164 36.84 7.55 -9.18
N LYS A 165 37.19 8.42 -10.11
CA LYS A 165 37.10 8.13 -11.55
C LYS A 165 37.89 6.86 -11.88
N ASN A 166 37.29 5.97 -12.68
CA ASN A 166 37.91 4.77 -13.24
C ASN A 166 38.29 3.65 -12.26
N SER A 167 37.67 3.57 -11.07
CA SER A 167 37.90 2.46 -10.14
C SER A 167 36.60 1.71 -9.81
N PHE A 168 36.69 0.37 -9.65
CA PHE A 168 35.64 -0.43 -9.02
C PHE A 168 35.83 -0.34 -7.50
N ASN A 169 35.10 0.60 -6.85
CA ASN A 169 35.17 0.80 -5.41
C ASN A 169 33.82 0.44 -4.78
N PHE A 170 33.75 -0.73 -4.16
CA PHE A 170 32.57 -1.23 -3.49
C PHE A 170 32.59 -0.79 -2.04
N ILE A 171 31.84 0.24 -1.73
CA ILE A 171 31.77 0.86 -0.41
C ILE A 171 30.74 0.23 0.50
N ASN A 172 29.93 -0.70 -0.01
CA ASN A 172 28.86 -1.39 0.70
C ASN A 172 28.53 -2.75 0.03
N SER A 173 27.74 -3.57 0.70
CA SER A 173 26.98 -4.64 0.03
C SER A 173 25.82 -4.05 -0.75
N GLY A 174 25.38 -4.71 -1.82
CA GLY A 174 24.29 -4.20 -2.63
C GLY A 174 23.66 -5.24 -3.55
N PHE A 175 22.69 -4.78 -4.31
CA PHE A 175 21.87 -5.57 -5.21
C PHE A 175 22.10 -5.12 -6.65
N ASN A 176 21.64 -5.91 -7.60
CA ASN A 176 21.56 -5.51 -9.00
C ASN A 176 20.13 -5.07 -9.32
N LEU A 177 19.77 -3.82 -8.94
CA LEU A 177 18.42 -3.24 -9.07
C LEU A 177 18.44 -1.93 -9.85
N ARG A 178 19.29 -1.85 -10.87
CA ARG A 178 19.40 -0.63 -11.71
C ARG A 178 18.16 -0.51 -12.60
N PRO A 179 17.51 0.67 -12.65
CA PRO A 179 16.41 0.90 -13.58
C PRO A 179 16.95 1.00 -15.01
N LEU A 180 16.07 0.73 -15.97
CA LEU A 180 16.33 0.98 -17.40
C LEU A 180 15.86 2.39 -17.77
N ASP A 181 16.61 3.07 -18.64
CA ASP A 181 16.19 4.39 -19.15
C ASP A 181 14.88 4.31 -19.93
N LEU A 182 14.62 3.20 -20.61
CA LEU A 182 13.36 2.94 -21.30
C LEU A 182 12.15 2.99 -20.33
N THR A 183 12.24 2.28 -19.20
CA THR A 183 11.14 2.29 -18.21
C THR A 183 10.98 3.68 -17.59
N ALA A 184 12.08 4.41 -17.37
CA ALA A 184 12.03 5.78 -16.87
C ALA A 184 11.34 6.73 -17.85
N ALA A 185 11.60 6.60 -19.16
CA ALA A 185 10.96 7.41 -20.20
C ALA A 185 9.44 7.18 -20.26
N ILE A 186 9.00 5.92 -20.15
CA ILE A 186 7.57 5.57 -20.05
C ILE A 186 6.96 6.22 -18.79
N GLY A 187 7.60 6.05 -17.63
CA GLY A 187 7.14 6.63 -16.35
C GLY A 187 7.01 8.16 -16.41
N LEU A 188 7.96 8.87 -17.03
CA LEU A 188 7.91 10.32 -17.21
C LEU A 188 6.72 10.75 -18.08
N SER A 189 6.41 9.99 -19.14
CA SER A 189 5.22 10.23 -19.97
C SER A 189 3.94 10.08 -19.15
N GLN A 190 3.84 9.03 -18.36
CA GLN A 190 2.69 8.78 -17.48
C GLN A 190 2.53 9.83 -16.38
N LEU A 191 3.65 10.28 -15.78
CA LEU A 191 3.64 11.27 -14.70
C LEU A 191 2.95 12.58 -15.10
N LYS A 192 3.09 13.00 -16.37
CA LYS A 192 2.40 14.19 -16.91
C LYS A 192 0.87 14.08 -16.82
N ARG A 193 0.33 12.88 -16.84
CA ARG A 193 -1.11 12.58 -16.82
C ARG A 193 -1.65 12.31 -15.41
N LEU A 194 -0.78 12.13 -14.40
CA LEU A 194 -1.15 11.67 -13.06
C LEU A 194 -2.29 12.49 -12.44
N ASN A 195 -2.21 13.81 -12.46
CA ASN A 195 -3.23 14.67 -11.86
C ASN A 195 -4.63 14.47 -12.50
N ASN A 196 -4.69 14.34 -13.82
CA ASN A 196 -5.94 14.08 -14.51
C ASN A 196 -6.50 12.70 -14.14
N MET A 197 -5.66 11.67 -14.07
CA MET A 197 -6.06 10.33 -13.66
C MET A 197 -6.61 10.32 -12.22
N ILE A 198 -5.99 11.06 -11.28
CA ILE A 198 -6.47 11.19 -9.90
C ILE A 198 -7.86 11.83 -9.87
N MET A 199 -8.05 12.93 -10.59
CA MET A 199 -9.33 13.63 -10.64
C MET A 199 -10.43 12.77 -11.25
N SER A 200 -10.14 12.08 -12.36
CA SER A 200 -11.08 11.19 -13.03
C SER A 200 -11.50 10.03 -12.11
N ARG A 201 -10.55 9.33 -11.50
CA ARG A 201 -10.85 8.22 -10.57
C ARG A 201 -11.71 8.69 -9.38
N LYS A 202 -11.41 9.84 -8.80
CA LYS A 202 -12.23 10.41 -7.72
C LYS A 202 -13.66 10.67 -8.18
N LYS A 203 -13.82 11.39 -9.30
CA LYS A 203 -15.13 11.68 -9.88
C LYS A 203 -15.92 10.42 -10.22
N ASN A 204 -15.26 9.44 -10.86
CA ASN A 204 -15.87 8.18 -11.23
C ASN A 204 -16.35 7.40 -9.99
N ARG A 205 -15.52 7.35 -8.94
CA ARG A 205 -15.89 6.73 -7.66
C ARG A 205 -17.15 7.37 -7.07
N ASP A 206 -17.19 8.70 -7.02
CA ASP A 206 -18.31 9.43 -6.46
C ASP A 206 -19.60 9.22 -7.29
N LEU A 207 -19.49 9.18 -8.63
CA LEU A 207 -20.59 8.87 -9.53
C LEU A 207 -21.13 7.44 -9.31
N ILE A 208 -20.26 6.45 -9.17
CA ILE A 208 -20.66 5.06 -8.93
C ILE A 208 -21.38 4.96 -7.57
N ILE A 209 -20.84 5.54 -6.50
CA ILE A 209 -21.46 5.52 -5.17
C ILE A 209 -22.86 6.16 -5.21
N ASN A 210 -22.95 7.35 -5.81
CA ASN A 210 -24.24 8.07 -5.90
C ASN A 210 -25.26 7.27 -6.71
N LYS A 211 -24.83 6.66 -7.82
CA LYS A 211 -25.72 5.84 -8.65
C LYS A 211 -26.19 4.58 -7.94
N LEU A 212 -25.32 3.92 -7.19
CA LEU A 212 -25.67 2.75 -6.38
C LEU A 212 -26.67 3.13 -5.27
N ARG A 213 -26.41 4.17 -4.50
CA ARG A 213 -27.28 4.62 -3.41
C ARG A 213 -28.67 5.07 -3.87
N ASN A 214 -28.76 5.60 -5.08
CA ASN A 214 -30.04 6.04 -5.67
C ASN A 214 -30.73 4.96 -6.50
N HIS A 215 -30.21 3.74 -6.52
CA HIS A 215 -30.84 2.63 -7.23
C HIS A 215 -32.07 2.13 -6.45
N SER A 216 -33.19 1.82 -7.13
CA SER A 216 -34.43 1.37 -6.50
C SER A 216 -34.28 0.16 -5.58
N ASN A 217 -33.35 -0.74 -5.90
CA ASN A 217 -33.05 -1.95 -5.12
C ASN A 217 -31.91 -1.74 -4.10
N TRP A 218 -31.50 -0.50 -3.83
CA TRP A 218 -30.47 -0.26 -2.84
C TRP A 218 -30.95 -0.61 -1.44
N ASN A 219 -30.26 -1.54 -0.78
CA ASN A 219 -30.56 -2.01 0.58
C ASN A 219 -29.27 -2.16 1.40
N ASN A 220 -28.37 -1.19 1.27
CA ASN A 220 -27.07 -1.20 1.96
C ASN A 220 -26.25 -2.48 1.74
N GLN A 221 -26.29 -3.06 0.55
CA GLN A 221 -25.55 -4.28 0.19
C GLN A 221 -24.04 -4.11 0.38
N TYR A 222 -23.57 -2.88 0.30
CA TYR A 222 -22.14 -2.54 0.42
C TYR A 222 -21.89 -1.43 1.42
N THR A 223 -20.81 -1.56 2.18
CA THR A 223 -20.17 -0.45 2.87
C THR A 223 -19.05 0.09 1.97
N PHE A 224 -19.02 1.40 1.79
CA PHE A 224 -17.98 2.07 1.03
C PHE A 224 -16.85 2.50 1.95
N PHE A 225 -15.67 2.39 1.45
CA PHE A 225 -14.44 2.86 2.05
C PHE A 225 -14.48 4.37 2.34
N ASN A 226 -14.16 4.76 3.55
CA ASN A 226 -14.20 6.15 3.95
C ASN A 226 -12.82 6.80 3.75
N GLU A 227 -12.81 7.94 3.08
CA GLU A 227 -11.64 8.80 3.02
C GLU A 227 -11.38 9.41 4.40
N ASN A 228 -10.14 9.33 4.90
CA ASN A 228 -9.76 10.05 6.12
C ASN A 228 -10.02 11.56 5.93
N LYS A 229 -10.60 12.22 6.92
CA LYS A 229 -11.01 13.65 6.84
C LYS A 229 -9.90 14.61 6.37
N ASN A 230 -8.65 14.27 6.63
CA ASN A 230 -7.48 15.07 6.27
C ASN A 230 -6.78 14.58 5.00
N LEU A 231 -7.35 13.60 4.31
CA LEU A 231 -6.75 12.97 3.15
C LEU A 231 -7.34 13.51 1.84
N LYS A 232 -6.49 13.78 0.89
CA LYS A 232 -6.85 13.89 -0.52
C LYS A 232 -6.35 12.63 -1.20
N ALA A 233 -7.24 11.64 -1.36
CA ALA A 233 -6.88 10.32 -1.86
C ALA A 233 -6.63 10.31 -3.38
N SER A 234 -5.60 9.59 -3.78
CA SER A 234 -5.36 9.14 -5.15
C SER A 234 -5.84 7.68 -5.25
N TRP A 235 -7.11 7.49 -5.56
CA TRP A 235 -7.73 6.17 -5.56
C TRP A 235 -7.07 5.22 -6.55
N PHE A 236 -6.67 4.04 -6.06
CA PHE A 236 -6.12 2.97 -6.88
C PHE A 236 -7.23 2.17 -7.56
N GLY A 237 -8.28 1.87 -6.80
CA GLY A 237 -9.45 1.12 -7.24
C GLY A 237 -10.69 1.54 -6.46
N PHE A 238 -11.81 0.88 -6.71
CA PHE A 238 -13.07 1.08 -6.01
C PHE A 238 -13.35 -0.08 -5.06
N PRO A 239 -12.97 0.04 -3.77
CA PRO A 239 -13.21 -0.99 -2.78
C PRO A 239 -14.65 -1.00 -2.30
N LEU A 240 -15.16 -2.21 -2.09
CA LEU A 240 -16.48 -2.50 -1.56
C LEU A 240 -16.37 -3.56 -0.46
N LEU A 241 -17.10 -3.36 0.61
CA LEU A 241 -17.25 -4.33 1.69
C LEU A 241 -18.70 -4.83 1.69
N ILE A 242 -18.90 -6.10 1.35
CA ILE A 242 -20.22 -6.73 1.28
C ILE A 242 -20.87 -6.76 2.67
N ASN A 243 -22.17 -6.47 2.78
CA ASN A 243 -22.89 -6.56 4.04
C ASN A 243 -22.87 -8.01 4.58
N LYS A 244 -22.72 -8.16 5.90
CA LYS A 244 -22.66 -9.46 6.57
C LYS A 244 -23.84 -10.37 6.25
N ASN A 245 -25.02 -9.80 6.14
CA ASN A 245 -26.27 -10.56 5.92
C ASN A 245 -26.33 -11.28 4.58
N ILE A 246 -25.49 -10.88 3.62
CA ILE A 246 -25.44 -11.45 2.27
C ILE A 246 -24.04 -12.00 1.92
N LEU A 247 -23.22 -12.25 2.92
CA LEU A 247 -21.84 -12.71 2.72
C LEU A 247 -21.77 -14.08 2.03
N ASN A 248 -22.72 -14.96 2.30
CA ASN A 248 -22.83 -16.27 1.65
C ASN A 248 -22.95 -16.19 0.12
N LYS A 249 -23.37 -15.05 -0.41
CA LYS A 249 -23.50 -14.78 -1.85
C LYS A 249 -22.18 -14.37 -2.51
N LYS A 250 -21.17 -13.92 -1.74
CA LYS A 250 -19.92 -13.31 -2.24
C LYS A 250 -19.26 -14.14 -3.34
N ARG A 251 -19.01 -15.42 -3.10
CA ARG A 251 -18.27 -16.27 -4.05
C ARG A 251 -18.96 -16.38 -5.42
N LYS A 252 -20.27 -16.65 -5.43
CA LYS A 252 -21.05 -16.73 -6.67
C LYS A 252 -21.12 -15.38 -7.37
N PHE A 253 -21.32 -14.34 -6.60
CA PHE A 253 -21.40 -12.97 -7.09
C PHE A 253 -20.08 -12.49 -7.74
N LEU A 254 -18.92 -12.71 -7.12
CA LEU A 254 -17.63 -12.34 -7.72
C LEU A 254 -17.37 -13.13 -9.01
N ASN A 255 -17.71 -14.42 -9.05
CA ASN A 255 -17.63 -15.20 -10.29
C ASN A 255 -18.52 -14.60 -11.39
N TYR A 256 -19.75 -14.18 -11.05
CA TYR A 256 -20.64 -13.50 -11.99
C TYR A 256 -20.06 -12.17 -12.47
N LEU A 257 -19.48 -11.33 -11.60
CA LEU A 257 -18.86 -10.07 -12.01
C LEU A 257 -17.74 -10.33 -13.02
N ASN A 258 -16.83 -11.25 -12.69
CA ASN A 258 -15.69 -11.58 -13.54
C ASN A 258 -16.16 -12.15 -14.91
N SER A 259 -17.12 -13.05 -14.94
CA SER A 259 -17.69 -13.58 -16.20
C SER A 259 -18.46 -12.54 -17.01
N SER A 260 -18.91 -11.46 -16.36
CA SER A 260 -19.58 -10.33 -17.01
C SER A 260 -18.62 -9.24 -17.49
N GLY A 261 -17.30 -9.44 -17.36
CA GLY A 261 -16.29 -8.46 -17.78
C GLY A 261 -15.95 -7.41 -16.72
N VAL A 262 -16.41 -7.57 -15.47
CA VAL A 262 -16.03 -6.72 -14.34
C VAL A 262 -14.99 -7.44 -13.49
N GLU A 263 -13.72 -7.22 -13.75
CA GLU A 263 -12.62 -7.83 -12.98
C GLU A 263 -12.70 -7.43 -11.52
N THR A 264 -12.65 -8.43 -10.64
CA THR A 264 -12.63 -8.23 -9.19
C THR A 264 -11.35 -8.74 -8.59
N ARG A 265 -10.85 -8.04 -7.56
CA ARG A 265 -9.65 -8.43 -6.82
C ARG A 265 -9.89 -8.36 -5.31
N PRO A 266 -9.22 -9.19 -4.50
CA PRO A 266 -9.20 -9.02 -3.05
C PRO A 266 -8.50 -7.69 -2.69
N ILE A 267 -8.81 -7.17 -1.51
CA ILE A 267 -8.08 -6.00 -0.97
C ILE A 267 -6.71 -6.47 -0.51
N LEU A 268 -5.68 -6.13 -1.27
CA LEU A 268 -4.32 -6.69 -1.13
C LEU A 268 -4.36 -8.23 -1.09
N SER A 269 -3.85 -8.82 -0.02
CA SER A 269 -3.90 -10.27 0.22
C SER A 269 -4.98 -10.69 1.23
N GLY A 270 -5.88 -9.78 1.63
CA GLY A 270 -6.76 -9.99 2.77
C GLY A 270 -5.97 -9.97 4.08
N ASN A 271 -6.38 -10.78 5.06
CA ASN A 271 -5.63 -11.00 6.30
C ASN A 271 -4.39 -11.85 6.02
N PHE A 272 -3.22 -11.22 5.94
CA PHE A 272 -1.97 -11.89 5.60
C PHE A 272 -1.62 -13.04 6.57
N LEU A 273 -2.11 -12.98 7.79
CA LEU A 273 -1.89 -14.04 8.80
C LEU A 273 -2.51 -15.38 8.41
N ASN A 274 -3.47 -15.39 7.47
CA ASN A 274 -4.04 -16.62 6.90
C ASN A 274 -3.19 -17.23 5.79
N GLN A 275 -2.17 -16.51 5.30
CA GLN A 275 -1.32 -17.01 4.21
C GLN A 275 -0.46 -18.19 4.68
N PRO A 276 -0.30 -19.23 3.84
CA PRO A 276 0.50 -20.42 4.20
C PRO A 276 1.93 -20.09 4.63
N SER A 277 2.51 -19.05 4.05
CA SER A 277 3.87 -18.59 4.37
C SER A 277 4.02 -18.14 5.83
N CYS A 278 2.99 -17.58 6.47
CA CYS A 278 3.05 -17.22 7.89
C CYS A 278 3.27 -18.43 8.80
N LYS A 279 2.76 -19.60 8.41
CA LYS A 279 2.98 -20.86 9.14
C LYS A 279 4.43 -21.33 9.02
N LEU A 280 5.05 -21.17 7.86
CA LEU A 280 6.46 -21.56 7.65
C LEU A 280 7.42 -20.76 8.55
N PHE A 281 7.11 -19.51 8.84
CA PHE A 281 7.94 -18.63 9.66
C PHE A 281 7.54 -18.61 11.13
N ASN A 282 6.57 -19.45 11.55
CA ASN A 282 6.13 -19.60 12.95
C ASN A 282 5.79 -18.25 13.63
N PHE A 283 5.16 -17.33 12.91
CA PHE A 283 4.72 -16.06 13.49
C PHE A 283 3.68 -16.33 14.59
N LYS A 284 3.90 -15.75 15.77
CA LYS A 284 2.99 -15.87 16.91
C LYS A 284 1.98 -14.73 16.88
N TYR A 285 0.71 -15.05 16.84
CA TYR A 285 -0.40 -14.10 16.92
C TYR A 285 -1.65 -14.78 17.48
N ASN A 286 -2.55 -13.99 18.06
CA ASN A 286 -3.87 -14.44 18.45
C ASN A 286 -4.89 -13.97 17.41
N LYS A 287 -5.60 -14.89 16.78
CA LYS A 287 -6.59 -14.57 15.72
C LYS A 287 -7.66 -13.57 16.18
N LYS A 288 -8.01 -13.57 17.46
CA LYS A 288 -9.02 -12.67 18.04
C LYS A 288 -8.60 -11.19 18.01
N ASP A 289 -7.31 -10.91 17.84
CA ASP A 289 -6.78 -9.56 17.82
C ASP A 289 -6.86 -8.94 16.41
N PHE A 290 -7.35 -9.67 15.39
CA PHE A 290 -7.36 -9.28 13.97
C PHE A 290 -8.73 -9.41 13.31
N LEU A 291 -9.76 -8.98 14.03
CA LEU A 291 -11.15 -9.13 13.58
C LEU A 291 -11.44 -8.26 12.36
N ASN A 292 -10.94 -7.03 12.32
CA ASN A 292 -11.15 -6.15 11.18
C ASN A 292 -10.40 -6.63 9.93
N SER A 293 -9.17 -7.13 10.09
CA SER A 293 -8.41 -7.72 8.98
C SER A 293 -9.14 -8.95 8.42
N GLN A 294 -9.77 -9.76 9.28
CA GLN A 294 -10.60 -10.88 8.85
C GLN A 294 -11.86 -10.43 8.11
N GLU A 295 -12.53 -9.37 8.59
CA GLU A 295 -13.68 -8.76 7.90
C GLU A 295 -13.30 -8.24 6.51
N VAL A 296 -12.12 -7.63 6.38
CA VAL A 296 -11.60 -7.17 5.08
C VAL A 296 -11.39 -8.36 4.13
N GLU A 297 -10.83 -9.48 4.60
CA GLU A 297 -10.66 -10.68 3.79
C GLU A 297 -12.00 -11.31 3.39
N ASP A 298 -12.87 -11.53 4.38
CA ASP A 298 -14.13 -12.24 4.16
C ASP A 298 -15.09 -11.47 3.27
N ARG A 299 -15.17 -10.14 3.43
CA ARG A 299 -16.20 -9.29 2.85
C ARG A 299 -15.70 -8.37 1.74
N GLY A 300 -14.40 -8.03 1.79
CA GLY A 300 -13.79 -7.04 0.92
C GLY A 300 -13.49 -7.56 -0.49
N PHE A 301 -13.63 -6.67 -1.45
CA PHE A 301 -13.09 -6.79 -2.80
C PHE A 301 -12.99 -5.39 -3.41
N PHE A 302 -12.27 -5.25 -4.49
CA PHE A 302 -12.30 -4.01 -5.27
C PHE A 302 -12.42 -4.29 -6.77
N ILE A 303 -12.90 -3.29 -7.49
CA ILE A 303 -12.91 -3.25 -8.96
C ILE A 303 -12.05 -2.08 -9.43
N GLY A 304 -11.61 -2.11 -10.68
CA GLY A 304 -10.86 -1.02 -11.29
C GLY A 304 -11.65 0.28 -11.35
N LEU A 305 -10.96 1.41 -11.24
CA LEU A 305 -11.51 2.75 -11.54
C LEU A 305 -10.88 3.25 -12.84
N PRO A 306 -11.68 3.58 -13.87
CA PRO A 306 -11.18 4.15 -15.11
C PRO A 306 -10.39 5.45 -14.87
N THR A 307 -9.32 5.65 -15.64
CA THR A 307 -8.49 6.86 -15.59
C THR A 307 -9.07 8.01 -16.41
N ASP A 308 -10.04 7.71 -17.25
CA ASP A 308 -10.82 8.68 -18.00
C ASP A 308 -12.24 8.79 -17.41
N HIS A 309 -12.99 9.80 -17.82
CA HIS A 309 -14.35 9.98 -17.33
C HIS A 309 -15.26 8.81 -17.76
N ILE A 310 -15.94 8.21 -16.77
CA ILE A 310 -16.91 7.14 -17.01
C ILE A 310 -18.14 7.71 -17.74
N ASP A 311 -18.49 7.14 -18.87
CA ASP A 311 -19.70 7.49 -19.59
C ASP A 311 -20.96 6.89 -18.94
N LYS A 312 -22.13 7.35 -19.39
CA LYS A 312 -23.43 6.91 -18.86
C LYS A 312 -23.67 5.42 -19.06
N ASN A 313 -23.22 4.85 -20.17
CA ASN A 313 -23.43 3.43 -20.47
C ASN A 313 -22.62 2.53 -19.55
N LEU A 314 -21.33 2.83 -19.39
CA LEU A 314 -20.44 2.10 -18.47
C LEU A 314 -20.90 2.27 -17.02
N LEU A 315 -21.32 3.48 -16.61
CA LEU A 315 -21.86 3.73 -15.27
C LEU A 315 -23.11 2.91 -15.00
N ASN A 316 -24.06 2.87 -15.94
CA ASN A 316 -25.26 2.07 -15.83
C ASN A 316 -24.91 0.57 -15.79
N PHE A 317 -24.05 0.11 -16.69
CA PHE A 317 -23.59 -1.28 -16.73
C PHE A 317 -23.00 -1.72 -15.38
N LEU A 318 -22.04 -0.97 -14.83
CA LEU A 318 -21.41 -1.28 -13.53
C LEU A 318 -22.43 -1.29 -12.40
N THR A 319 -23.32 -0.30 -12.35
CA THR A 319 -24.36 -0.21 -11.32
C THR A 319 -25.29 -1.42 -11.38
N GLU A 320 -25.83 -1.75 -12.55
CA GLU A 320 -26.70 -2.90 -12.74
C GLU A 320 -26.03 -4.23 -12.37
N LYS A 321 -24.72 -4.38 -12.70
CA LYS A 321 -23.97 -5.58 -12.33
C LYS A 321 -23.78 -5.69 -10.83
N LEU A 322 -23.40 -4.59 -10.16
CA LEU A 322 -23.17 -4.56 -8.72
C LEU A 322 -24.48 -4.78 -7.94
N MET A 323 -25.61 -4.26 -8.42
CA MET A 323 -26.90 -4.42 -7.76
C MET A 323 -27.48 -5.85 -7.84
N LYS A 324 -26.91 -6.72 -8.67
CA LYS A 324 -27.38 -8.13 -8.79
C LYS A 324 -26.96 -9.05 -7.64
N ILE A 325 -26.17 -8.59 -6.67
CA ILE A 325 -25.71 -9.44 -5.55
C ILE A 325 -26.87 -10.14 -4.83
N GLU A 326 -28.02 -9.51 -4.72
CA GLU A 326 -29.21 -10.08 -4.06
C GLU A 326 -29.76 -11.33 -4.77
N LYS A 327 -29.43 -11.53 -6.06
CA LYS A 327 -29.93 -12.63 -6.86
C LYS A 327 -29.16 -13.95 -6.67
N PHE A 328 -28.08 -13.94 -5.93
CA PHE A 328 -27.23 -15.09 -5.63
C PHE A 328 -27.48 -15.61 -4.22
#